data_d1871cb806fe8f228ba6d9a6512a0ea2
#
_entry.id   d1871cb806fe8f228ba6d9a6512a0ea2
#
_cell.length_a   1.000
_cell.length_b   1.000
_cell.length_c   1.000
_cell.angle_alpha   90.00
_cell.angle_beta   90.00
_cell.angle_gamma   90.00
#
_symmetry.space_group_name_H-M   'P 1'
#
loop_
_entity.id
_entity.type
_entity.pdbx_description
1 polymer ?
#
loop_
_entity_poly.entity_id
_entity_poly.type
_entity_poly.pdbx_seq_one_letter_code
_entity_poly.pdbx_strand_id
1 'polypeptide(L)'
;AKPYLQDLVTEKPNKVFRYIWWYAQDHCADWVPVVKELLPSITDEEAFDFATYLLREGDDNFEEVILPFTDDANPRIRITAYYTLGKSKKREQYLDTFIKGLQESDSKVLNKVILALSKVKDKRLLPYYKQIAKRFSKDEDYILSNLKWALEPFGLTVEEARK
;
A
#
# COMPACT_ATOMS: atom_id res chain seq x y z
N ALA A 1 -31.61 -6.64 4.92
CA ALA A 1 -30.19 -7.10 4.98
C ALA A 1 -29.23 -5.98 5.46
N LYS A 2 -29.42 -4.71 4.99
CA LYS A 2 -28.53 -3.58 5.37
C LYS A 2 -28.41 -3.30 6.89
N PRO A 3 -29.52 -3.19 7.68
CA PRO A 3 -29.39 -2.90 9.11
C PRO A 3 -28.60 -3.97 9.88
N TYR A 4 -28.87 -5.26 9.58
CA TYR A 4 -28.20 -6.38 10.25
C TYR A 4 -26.70 -6.46 9.94
N LEU A 5 -26.31 -6.09 8.72
CA LEU A 5 -24.90 -6.01 8.33
C LEU A 5 -24.20 -4.83 9.02
N GLN A 6 -24.87 -3.70 9.18
CA GLN A 6 -24.35 -2.54 9.89
C GLN A 6 -24.08 -2.85 11.37
N ASP A 7 -25.01 -3.52 12.05
CA ASP A 7 -24.84 -3.93 13.45
C ASP A 7 -23.70 -4.95 13.61
N LEU A 8 -23.62 -5.94 12.74
CA LEU A 8 -22.54 -6.94 12.73
C LEU A 8 -21.18 -6.31 12.49
N VAL A 9 -21.13 -5.32 11.62
CA VAL A 9 -19.93 -4.59 11.25
C VAL A 9 -19.49 -3.65 12.36
N THR A 10 -20.41 -2.98 13.05
CA THR A 10 -20.13 -2.08 14.17
C THR A 10 -19.62 -2.85 15.38
N GLU A 11 -20.19 -4.04 15.67
CA GLU A 11 -19.79 -4.85 16.81
C GLU A 11 -18.53 -5.70 16.56
N LYS A 12 -18.31 -6.18 15.33
CA LYS A 12 -17.20 -7.10 15.00
C LYS A 12 -16.69 -6.88 13.56
N PRO A 13 -16.16 -5.68 13.22
CA PRO A 13 -15.76 -5.37 11.85
C PRO A 13 -14.77 -6.39 11.27
N ASN A 14 -13.80 -6.83 12.09
CA ASN A 14 -12.78 -7.77 11.67
C ASN A 14 -13.34 -9.17 11.28
N LYS A 15 -14.46 -9.59 11.89
CA LYS A 15 -15.06 -10.90 11.58
C LYS A 15 -15.96 -10.88 10.35
N VAL A 16 -16.65 -9.78 10.12
CA VAL A 16 -17.61 -9.66 9.02
C VAL A 16 -16.91 -9.79 7.68
N PHE A 17 -15.81 -9.09 7.47
CA PHE A 17 -15.07 -9.14 6.22
C PHE A 17 -14.58 -10.55 5.89
N ARG A 18 -14.22 -11.37 6.88
CA ARG A 18 -13.82 -12.76 6.69
C ARG A 18 -14.96 -13.65 6.22
N TYR A 19 -16.19 -13.45 6.73
CA TYR A 19 -17.36 -14.25 6.38
C TYR A 19 -18.00 -13.88 5.04
N ILE A 20 -17.91 -12.61 4.63
CA ILE A 20 -18.54 -12.13 3.40
C ILE A 20 -17.62 -12.18 2.18
N TRP A 21 -16.38 -12.64 2.35
CA TRP A 21 -15.35 -12.66 1.29
C TRP A 21 -15.89 -13.17 -0.05
N TRP A 22 -16.49 -14.36 -0.05
CA TRP A 22 -16.94 -15.00 -1.28
C TRP A 22 -18.03 -14.24 -2.03
N TYR A 23 -18.89 -13.54 -1.30
CA TYR A 23 -19.95 -12.73 -1.90
C TYR A 23 -19.46 -11.36 -2.30
N ALA A 24 -18.64 -10.74 -1.49
CA ALA A 24 -18.23 -9.35 -1.66
C ALA A 24 -17.27 -9.16 -2.84
N GLN A 25 -16.45 -10.15 -3.18
CA GLN A 25 -15.51 -10.03 -4.29
C GLN A 25 -16.18 -9.87 -5.67
N ASP A 26 -17.38 -10.43 -5.84
CA ASP A 26 -18.16 -10.31 -7.09
C ASP A 26 -19.01 -9.02 -7.12
N HIS A 27 -19.08 -8.29 -5.99
CA HIS A 27 -19.94 -7.13 -5.80
C HIS A 27 -19.18 -5.96 -5.11
N CYS A 28 -17.90 -5.77 -5.46
CA CYS A 28 -17.04 -4.80 -4.77
C CYS A 28 -17.65 -3.40 -4.68
N ALA A 29 -18.28 -2.90 -5.76
CA ALA A 29 -18.87 -1.57 -5.79
C ALA A 29 -19.98 -1.38 -4.74
N ASP A 30 -20.75 -2.41 -4.43
CA ASP A 30 -21.84 -2.34 -3.45
C ASP A 30 -21.32 -2.18 -2.02
N TRP A 31 -20.06 -2.59 -1.79
CA TRP A 31 -19.41 -2.53 -0.48
C TRP A 31 -18.64 -1.22 -0.24
N VAL A 32 -18.35 -0.45 -1.28
CA VAL A 32 -17.57 0.80 -1.16
C VAL A 32 -18.09 1.74 -0.07
N PRO A 33 -19.39 2.05 0.04
CA PRO A 33 -19.88 2.95 1.08
C PRO A 33 -19.61 2.41 2.49
N VAL A 34 -19.83 1.10 2.69
CA VAL A 34 -19.63 0.43 3.98
C VAL A 34 -18.14 0.41 4.33
N VAL A 35 -17.29 0.09 3.36
CA VAL A 35 -15.83 0.06 3.58
C VAL A 35 -15.31 1.44 3.94
N LYS A 36 -15.74 2.51 3.24
CA LYS A 36 -15.33 3.89 3.55
C LYS A 36 -15.67 4.31 4.98
N GLU A 37 -16.83 3.90 5.46
CA GLU A 37 -17.29 4.21 6.83
C GLU A 37 -16.47 3.47 7.87
N LEU A 38 -16.14 2.20 7.62
CA LEU A 38 -15.59 1.29 8.63
C LEU A 38 -14.07 1.20 8.63
N LEU A 39 -13.43 1.49 7.52
CA LEU A 39 -11.99 1.35 7.35
C LEU A 39 -11.18 1.97 8.51
N PRO A 40 -11.55 3.17 9.04
CA PRO A 40 -10.84 3.76 10.17
C PRO A 40 -10.93 2.97 11.50
N SER A 41 -11.92 2.09 11.63
CA SER A 41 -12.12 1.26 12.83
C SER A 41 -11.54 -0.15 12.73
N ILE A 42 -11.06 -0.53 11.55
CA ILE A 42 -10.48 -1.86 11.31
C ILE A 42 -9.05 -1.88 11.84
N THR A 43 -8.82 -2.73 12.85
CA THR A 43 -7.49 -2.93 13.48
C THR A 43 -6.87 -4.27 13.14
N ASP A 44 -7.67 -5.22 12.64
CA ASP A 44 -7.19 -6.53 12.17
C ASP A 44 -6.58 -6.40 10.78
N GLU A 45 -5.34 -6.88 10.62
CA GLU A 45 -4.56 -6.72 9.39
C GLU A 45 -5.19 -7.44 8.19
N GLU A 46 -5.73 -8.65 8.39
CA GLU A 46 -6.38 -9.40 7.31
C GLU A 46 -7.70 -8.75 6.89
N ALA A 47 -8.46 -8.25 7.86
CA ALA A 47 -9.68 -7.50 7.59
C ALA A 47 -9.39 -6.19 6.84
N PHE A 48 -8.30 -5.50 7.20
CA PHE A 48 -7.87 -4.30 6.51
C PHE A 48 -7.44 -4.58 5.07
N ASP A 49 -6.64 -5.63 4.84
CA ASP A 49 -6.24 -6.07 3.50
C ASP A 49 -7.46 -6.34 2.62
N PHE A 50 -8.46 -7.01 3.18
CA PHE A 50 -9.68 -7.31 2.46
C PHE A 50 -10.54 -6.07 2.19
N ALA A 51 -10.73 -5.21 3.18
CA ALA A 51 -11.48 -3.98 3.02
C ALA A 51 -10.87 -3.08 1.92
N THR A 52 -9.54 -2.95 1.91
CA THR A 52 -8.83 -2.19 0.89
C THR A 52 -8.89 -2.84 -0.50
N TYR A 53 -8.94 -4.18 -0.57
CA TYR A 53 -9.20 -4.89 -1.83
C TYR A 53 -10.58 -4.50 -2.40
N LEU A 54 -11.66 -4.61 -1.59
CA LEU A 54 -13.01 -4.24 -2.03
C LEU A 54 -13.08 -2.78 -2.49
N LEU A 55 -12.42 -1.91 -1.76
CA LEU A 55 -12.37 -0.48 -2.09
C LEU A 55 -11.68 -0.25 -3.43
N ARG A 56 -10.52 -0.85 -3.65
CA ARG A 56 -9.76 -0.71 -4.90
C ARG A 56 -10.49 -1.25 -6.11
N GLU A 57 -11.18 -2.40 -5.98
CA GLU A 57 -11.91 -3.02 -7.09
C GLU A 57 -13.28 -2.35 -7.34
N GLY A 58 -13.83 -1.67 -6.34
CA GLY A 58 -15.18 -1.08 -6.40
C GLY A 58 -15.22 0.43 -6.58
N ASP A 59 -14.11 1.15 -6.40
CA ASP A 59 -14.05 2.62 -6.47
C ASP A 59 -12.83 3.11 -7.27
N ASP A 60 -13.09 3.81 -8.36
CA ASP A 60 -12.03 4.42 -9.20
C ASP A 60 -11.26 5.58 -8.52
N ASN A 61 -11.71 6.02 -7.33
CA ASN A 61 -11.11 7.11 -6.56
C ASN A 61 -10.78 6.66 -5.11
N PHE A 62 -10.35 5.42 -4.94
CA PHE A 62 -10.04 4.84 -3.63
C PHE A 62 -8.82 5.48 -2.95
N GLU A 63 -7.98 6.19 -3.70
CA GLU A 63 -6.70 6.71 -3.23
C GLU A 63 -6.86 7.65 -2.04
N GLU A 64 -7.83 8.57 -2.11
CA GLU A 64 -8.11 9.55 -1.04
C GLU A 64 -8.47 8.87 0.29
N VAL A 65 -9.14 7.71 0.20
CA VAL A 65 -9.55 6.94 1.38
C VAL A 65 -8.36 6.20 1.99
N ILE A 66 -7.43 5.73 1.15
CA ILE A 66 -6.27 4.95 1.59
C ILE A 66 -5.12 5.84 2.09
N LEU A 67 -5.00 7.04 1.56
CA LEU A 67 -3.89 7.95 1.82
C LEU A 67 -3.57 8.15 3.32
N PRO A 68 -4.54 8.37 4.23
CA PRO A 68 -4.25 8.54 5.66
C PRO A 68 -3.56 7.36 6.31
N PHE A 69 -3.79 6.14 5.80
CA PHE A 69 -3.23 4.90 6.37
C PHE A 69 -1.77 4.66 6.00
N THR A 70 -1.19 5.46 5.13
CA THR A 70 0.26 5.43 4.88
C THR A 70 1.07 5.92 6.07
N ASP A 71 0.43 6.60 7.03
CA ASP A 71 0.99 7.13 8.27
C ASP A 71 0.51 6.38 9.53
N ASP A 72 -0.20 5.26 9.37
CA ASP A 72 -0.72 4.48 10.49
C ASP A 72 0.41 4.01 11.43
N ALA A 73 0.14 3.92 12.73
CA ALA A 73 1.10 3.45 13.72
C ALA A 73 1.50 1.97 13.47
N ASN A 74 0.57 1.15 12.98
CA ASN A 74 0.84 -0.26 12.66
C ASN A 74 1.56 -0.38 11.31
N PRO A 75 2.81 -0.89 11.25
CA PRO A 75 3.56 -1.05 10.01
C PRO A 75 2.86 -1.99 9.01
N ARG A 76 2.04 -2.95 9.46
CA ARG A 76 1.27 -3.82 8.58
C ARG A 76 0.17 -3.06 7.83
N ILE A 77 -0.52 -2.15 8.51
CA ILE A 77 -1.49 -1.25 7.87
C ILE A 77 -0.80 -0.37 6.85
N ARG A 78 0.37 0.24 7.19
CA ARG A 78 1.16 1.03 6.23
C ARG A 78 1.58 0.22 5.00
N ILE A 79 2.02 -1.05 5.18
CA ILE A 79 2.37 -1.95 4.07
C ILE A 79 1.19 -2.10 3.11
N THR A 80 0.00 -2.39 3.63
CA THR A 80 -1.22 -2.55 2.82
C THR A 80 -1.63 -1.25 2.15
N ALA A 81 -1.55 -0.12 2.86
CA ALA A 81 -1.86 1.19 2.30
C ALA A 81 -0.94 1.54 1.11
N TYR A 82 0.38 1.41 1.25
CA TYR A 82 1.33 1.63 0.16
C TYR A 82 1.16 0.64 -0.99
N TYR A 83 0.86 -0.65 -0.68
CA TYR A 83 0.56 -1.64 -1.71
C TYR A 83 -0.68 -1.26 -2.51
N THR A 84 -1.76 -0.90 -1.83
CA THR A 84 -3.04 -0.52 -2.45
C THR A 84 -2.88 0.75 -3.29
N LEU A 85 -2.25 1.79 -2.74
CA LEU A 85 -1.95 3.03 -3.46
C LEU A 85 -1.06 2.79 -4.69
N GLY A 86 -0.08 1.88 -4.58
CA GLY A 86 0.79 1.48 -5.69
C GLY A 86 0.09 0.78 -6.84
N LYS A 87 -1.13 0.25 -6.64
CA LYS A 87 -1.97 -0.34 -7.69
C LYS A 87 -2.78 0.69 -8.46
N SER A 88 -2.86 1.92 -7.96
CA SER A 88 -3.58 2.99 -8.64
C SER A 88 -2.96 3.34 -9.98
N LYS A 89 -3.82 3.60 -10.97
CA LYS A 89 -3.43 4.21 -12.25
C LYS A 89 -2.97 5.66 -12.07
N LYS A 90 -3.38 6.30 -10.96
CA LYS A 90 -3.06 7.69 -10.60
C LYS A 90 -1.89 7.79 -9.63
N ARG A 91 -1.15 6.69 -9.34
CA ARG A 91 -0.11 6.64 -8.30
C ARG A 91 0.95 7.73 -8.42
N GLU A 92 1.25 8.20 -9.63
CA GLU A 92 2.23 9.27 -9.85
C GLU A 92 1.77 10.64 -9.29
N GLN A 93 0.47 10.83 -9.09
CA GLN A 93 -0.08 12.03 -8.44
C GLN A 93 0.22 12.03 -6.92
N TYR A 94 0.50 10.87 -6.34
CA TYR A 94 0.81 10.68 -4.92
C TYR A 94 2.32 10.47 -4.66
N LEU A 95 3.16 10.96 -5.58
CA LEU A 95 4.60 10.72 -5.52
C LEU A 95 5.23 11.24 -4.23
N ASP A 96 4.75 12.37 -3.68
CA ASP A 96 5.26 12.94 -2.44
C ASP A 96 5.00 12.02 -1.23
N THR A 97 3.86 11.33 -1.20
CA THR A 97 3.56 10.29 -0.22
C THR A 97 4.54 9.11 -0.33
N PHE A 98 4.81 8.65 -1.54
CA PHE A 98 5.79 7.60 -1.75
C PHE A 98 7.22 8.03 -1.41
N ILE A 99 7.61 9.27 -1.70
CA ILE A 99 8.91 9.84 -1.30
C ILE A 99 9.05 9.82 0.23
N LYS A 100 7.99 10.17 0.98
CA LYS A 100 7.96 10.01 2.43
C LYS A 100 8.15 8.55 2.83
N GLY A 101 7.48 7.63 2.17
CA GLY A 101 7.60 6.18 2.41
C GLY A 101 9.00 5.62 2.09
N LEU A 102 9.76 6.21 1.16
CA LEU A 102 11.15 5.82 0.90
C LEU A 102 12.12 6.16 2.06
N GLN A 103 11.67 6.93 3.05
CA GLN A 103 12.43 7.29 4.25
C GLN A 103 12.05 6.43 5.48
N GLU A 104 11.17 5.44 5.31
CA GLU A 104 10.74 4.53 6.36
C GLU A 104 11.92 3.79 7.01
N SER A 105 11.84 3.66 8.33
CA SER A 105 12.79 2.86 9.10
C SER A 105 12.47 1.36 9.04
N ASP A 106 11.18 1.00 8.98
CA ASP A 106 10.76 -0.39 8.82
C ASP A 106 11.08 -0.89 7.41
N SER A 107 11.94 -1.90 7.33
CA SER A 107 12.43 -2.44 6.06
C SER A 107 11.34 -3.12 5.22
N LYS A 108 10.28 -3.64 5.85
CA LYS A 108 9.15 -4.27 5.13
C LYS A 108 8.25 -3.23 4.49
N VAL A 109 7.98 -2.12 5.20
CA VAL A 109 7.26 -0.97 4.66
C VAL A 109 8.06 -0.37 3.50
N LEU A 110 9.34 -0.05 3.72
CA LEU A 110 10.24 0.48 2.69
C LEU A 110 10.24 -0.39 1.44
N ASN A 111 10.37 -1.70 1.61
CA ASN A 111 10.37 -2.65 0.50
C ASN A 111 9.07 -2.58 -0.33
N LYS A 112 7.94 -2.40 0.33
CA LYS A 112 6.64 -2.27 -0.35
C LYS A 112 6.54 -0.96 -1.14
N VAL A 113 7.09 0.13 -0.60
CA VAL A 113 7.16 1.43 -1.29
C VAL A 113 8.02 1.33 -2.54
N ILE A 114 9.21 0.71 -2.45
CA ILE A 114 10.09 0.48 -3.60
C ILE A 114 9.36 -0.30 -4.70
N LEU A 115 8.66 -1.38 -4.33
CA LEU A 115 7.86 -2.17 -5.27
C LEU A 115 6.76 -1.35 -5.95
N ALA A 116 6.05 -0.51 -5.19
CA ALA A 116 5.00 0.35 -5.73
C ALA A 116 5.54 1.34 -6.79
N LEU A 117 6.80 1.75 -6.64
CA LEU A 117 7.47 2.71 -7.52
C LEU A 117 8.33 2.07 -8.63
N SER A 118 8.44 0.75 -8.71
CA SER A 118 9.39 0.03 -9.58
C SER A 118 9.32 0.38 -11.07
N LYS A 119 8.22 0.96 -11.56
CA LYS A 119 8.04 1.37 -12.96
C LYS A 119 7.90 2.88 -13.12
N VAL A 120 8.04 3.65 -12.05
CA VAL A 120 7.90 5.10 -12.07
C VAL A 120 9.25 5.73 -12.40
N LYS A 121 9.29 6.50 -13.49
CA LYS A 121 10.49 7.20 -13.93
C LYS A 121 10.40 8.69 -13.60
N ASP A 122 10.56 9.03 -12.33
CA ASP A 122 10.64 10.42 -11.88
C ASP A 122 12.00 10.69 -11.21
N LYS A 123 12.72 11.69 -11.70
CA LYS A 123 14.08 12.03 -11.22
C LYS A 123 14.12 12.38 -9.73
N ARG A 124 13.00 12.80 -9.14
CA ARG A 124 12.90 13.09 -7.71
C ARG A 124 13.14 11.85 -6.84
N LEU A 125 12.98 10.64 -7.37
CA LEU A 125 13.19 9.38 -6.67
C LEU A 125 14.67 9.00 -6.54
N LEU A 126 15.53 9.44 -7.48
CA LEU A 126 16.94 9.02 -7.55
C LEU A 126 17.73 9.29 -6.27
N PRO A 127 17.65 10.45 -5.60
CA PRO A 127 18.38 10.69 -4.36
C PRO A 127 18.05 9.65 -3.27
N TYR A 128 16.78 9.29 -3.16
CA TYR A 128 16.31 8.30 -2.17
C TYR A 128 16.78 6.89 -2.52
N TYR A 129 16.71 6.48 -3.78
CA TYR A 129 17.23 5.18 -4.22
C TYR A 129 18.73 5.06 -3.98
N LYS A 130 19.52 6.14 -4.20
CA LYS A 130 20.93 6.16 -3.87
C LYS A 130 21.20 6.03 -2.36
N GLN A 131 20.41 6.67 -1.51
CA GLN A 131 20.50 6.54 -0.06
C GLN A 131 20.17 5.10 0.39
N ILE A 132 19.12 4.50 -0.17
CA ILE A 132 18.75 3.11 0.11
C ILE A 132 19.86 2.15 -0.35
N ALA A 133 20.42 2.32 -1.54
CA ALA A 133 21.52 1.50 -2.03
C ALA A 133 22.76 1.54 -1.10
N LYS A 134 23.03 2.67 -0.45
CA LYS A 134 24.11 2.83 0.53
C LYS A 134 23.77 2.26 1.91
N ARG A 135 22.49 2.33 2.30
CA ARG A 135 22.01 1.87 3.62
C ARG A 135 22.01 0.35 3.75
N PHE A 136 21.67 -0.38 2.68
CA PHE A 136 21.49 -1.82 2.72
C PHE A 136 22.70 -2.56 2.13
N SER A 137 23.15 -3.61 2.83
CA SER A 137 24.22 -4.51 2.38
C SER A 137 23.70 -5.63 1.48
N LYS A 138 24.63 -6.43 0.91
CA LYS A 138 24.25 -7.58 0.08
C LYS A 138 23.45 -8.66 0.82
N ASP A 139 23.52 -8.69 2.15
CA ASP A 139 22.80 -9.67 2.98
C ASP A 139 21.29 -9.36 3.10
N GLU A 140 20.85 -8.19 2.64
CA GLU A 140 19.44 -7.78 2.60
C GLU A 140 18.88 -7.86 1.17
N ASP A 141 19.09 -8.99 0.53
CA ASP A 141 18.82 -9.25 -0.90
C ASP A 141 17.41 -8.85 -1.39
N TYR A 142 16.38 -8.98 -0.55
CA TYR A 142 15.01 -8.67 -0.97
C TYR A 142 14.78 -7.18 -1.23
N ILE A 143 15.41 -6.27 -0.45
CA ILE A 143 15.34 -4.82 -0.69
C ILE A 143 16.15 -4.45 -1.93
N LEU A 144 17.38 -4.96 -2.03
CA LEU A 144 18.26 -4.66 -3.15
C LEU A 144 17.73 -5.22 -4.47
N SER A 145 17.07 -6.39 -4.45
CA SER A 145 16.41 -6.96 -5.62
C SER A 145 15.29 -6.05 -6.13
N ASN A 146 14.46 -5.52 -5.23
CA ASN A 146 13.40 -4.60 -5.62
C ASN A 146 13.94 -3.22 -6.03
N LEU A 147 15.00 -2.75 -5.36
CA LEU A 147 15.70 -1.52 -5.74
C LEU A 147 16.30 -1.61 -7.15
N LYS A 148 16.81 -2.79 -7.55
CA LYS A 148 17.26 -3.04 -8.92
C LYS A 148 16.16 -2.74 -9.93
N TRP A 149 14.94 -3.25 -9.71
CA TRP A 149 13.80 -2.98 -10.59
C TRP A 149 13.38 -1.50 -10.58
N ALA A 150 13.54 -0.80 -9.45
CA ALA A 150 13.24 0.62 -9.34
C ALA A 150 14.30 1.51 -10.03
N LEU A 151 15.53 1.06 -10.13
CA LEU A 151 16.63 1.77 -10.82
C LEU A 151 16.69 1.51 -12.33
N GLU A 152 16.11 0.40 -12.81
CA GLU A 152 16.12 0.01 -14.23
C GLU A 152 15.59 1.12 -15.16
N PRO A 153 14.47 1.83 -14.86
CA PRO A 153 13.97 2.92 -15.71
C PRO A 153 14.97 4.08 -15.89
N PHE A 154 15.94 4.20 -14.98
CA PHE A 154 16.99 5.23 -15.03
C PHE A 154 18.28 4.73 -15.68
N GLY A 155 18.35 3.46 -16.07
CA GLY A 155 19.54 2.82 -16.63
C GLY A 155 20.68 2.66 -15.62
N LEU A 156 20.37 2.53 -14.31
CA LEU A 156 21.34 2.42 -13.24
C LEU A 156 21.31 1.03 -12.60
N THR A 157 22.46 0.53 -12.22
CA THR A 157 22.63 -0.62 -11.33
C THR A 157 22.66 -0.17 -9.85
N VAL A 158 22.48 -1.10 -8.93
CA VAL A 158 22.61 -0.83 -7.48
C VAL A 158 24.03 -0.36 -7.15
N GLU A 159 25.06 -0.94 -7.78
CA GLU A 159 26.47 -0.59 -7.59
C GLU A 159 26.77 0.84 -8.07
N GLU A 160 26.19 1.27 -9.18
CA GLU A 160 26.31 2.64 -9.68
C GLU A 160 25.58 3.63 -8.79
N ALA A 161 24.41 3.23 -8.25
CA ALA A 161 23.65 4.06 -7.32
C ALA A 161 24.37 4.27 -5.96
N ARG A 162 25.29 3.38 -5.58
CA ARG A 162 26.13 3.50 -4.37
C ARG A 162 27.26 4.52 -4.47
N LYS A 163 27.66 4.88 -5.68
CA LYS A 163 28.68 5.91 -5.92
C LYS A 163 28.09 7.31 -5.73
#